data_d44e14d99b7e921ae9d45340cfc8268e
#
_entry.id   d44e14d99b7e921ae9d45340cfc8268e
#
_cell.length_a   1.000
_cell.length_b   1.000
_cell.length_c   1.000
_cell.angle_alpha   90.00
_cell.angle_beta   90.00
_cell.angle_gamma   90.00
#
_symmetry.space_group_name_H-M   'P 1'
#
loop_
_entity.id
_entity.type
_entity.pdbx_description
1 polymer ?
#
loop_
_entity_poly.entity_id
_entity_poly.type
_entity_poly.pdbx_seq_one_letter_code
_entity_poly.pdbx_strand_id
1 'polypeptide(L)'
;MSVRRRYLALPVLTVLFAAVGCSSSDVDVPSPQGEAVRYCRALHKVLPKTVDGLKRGSAEPVSDFTAVWGDPAVRLRCGVPKPDVLTYGSEHYNPKADAAVVDGVQWLFEKRDDGYRFTTVLRKAYVEVTVPGAYAPEVDVLTDLGGAVKKSVPEGV
;
A
#
# COMPACT_ATOMS: atom_id res chain seq x y z
N MET A 1 4.91 -77.69 -3.67
CA MET A 1 3.71 -76.77 -3.51
C MET A 1 4.16 -75.38 -3.35
N SER A 2 4.09 -74.57 -4.43
CA SER A 2 4.54 -73.21 -4.46
C SER A 2 3.35 -72.29 -4.20
N VAL A 3 3.38 -71.56 -3.09
CA VAL A 3 2.37 -70.56 -2.77
C VAL A 3 2.86 -69.19 -3.31
N ARG A 4 2.29 -68.76 -4.45
CA ARG A 4 2.53 -67.43 -5.04
C ARG A 4 1.75 -66.40 -4.25
N ARG A 5 2.42 -65.58 -3.40
CA ARG A 5 1.87 -64.38 -2.79
C ARG A 5 1.78 -63.26 -3.85
N ARG A 6 0.54 -62.90 -4.22
CA ARG A 6 0.25 -61.73 -5.05
C ARG A 6 0.21 -60.51 -4.14
N TYR A 7 1.19 -59.59 -4.28
CA TYR A 7 1.13 -58.28 -3.67
C TYR A 7 0.23 -57.38 -4.52
N LEU A 8 -0.91 -56.99 -3.98
CA LEU A 8 -1.75 -55.92 -4.52
C LEU A 8 -1.09 -54.61 -4.17
N ALA A 9 -0.54 -53.93 -5.15
CA ALA A 9 -0.07 -52.55 -5.03
C ALA A 9 -1.30 -51.63 -5.13
N LEU A 10 -1.66 -50.95 -4.04
CA LEU A 10 -2.61 -49.84 -4.05
C LEU A 10 -1.88 -48.57 -4.53
N PRO A 11 -2.42 -47.85 -5.53
CA PRO A 11 -1.89 -46.54 -5.85
C PRO A 11 -2.31 -45.55 -4.78
N VAL A 12 -1.35 -44.97 -4.09
CA VAL A 12 -1.54 -43.82 -3.20
C VAL A 12 -1.76 -42.57 -4.07
N LEU A 13 -3.01 -42.13 -4.15
CA LEU A 13 -3.40 -40.91 -4.82
C LEU A 13 -3.02 -39.73 -3.92
N THR A 14 -1.87 -39.10 -4.19
CA THR A 14 -1.42 -37.90 -3.48
C THR A 14 -2.20 -36.67 -4.02
N VAL A 15 -3.23 -36.27 -3.27
CA VAL A 15 -3.96 -35.03 -3.56
C VAL A 15 -3.07 -33.84 -3.11
N LEU A 16 -2.47 -33.12 -4.04
CA LEU A 16 -1.82 -31.84 -3.77
C LEU A 16 -2.93 -30.80 -3.51
N PHE A 17 -3.13 -30.43 -2.26
CA PHE A 17 -3.86 -29.22 -1.91
C PHE A 17 -2.99 -28.02 -2.23
N ALA A 18 -3.27 -27.32 -3.33
CA ALA A 18 -2.78 -25.98 -3.56
C ALA A 18 -3.47 -25.05 -2.55
N ALA A 19 -2.79 -24.72 -1.45
CA ALA A 19 -3.21 -23.66 -0.55
C ALA A 19 -3.11 -22.34 -1.30
N VAL A 20 -4.25 -21.82 -1.76
CA VAL A 20 -4.35 -20.42 -2.21
C VAL A 20 -4.25 -19.58 -0.94
N GLY A 21 -3.02 -19.19 -0.57
CA GLY A 21 -2.77 -18.30 0.53
C GLY A 21 -3.35 -16.93 0.18
N CYS A 22 -4.43 -16.51 0.85
CA CYS A 22 -4.79 -15.10 0.90
C CYS A 22 -3.68 -14.38 1.68
N SER A 23 -2.80 -13.69 0.98
CA SER A 23 -1.79 -12.84 1.60
C SER A 23 -2.50 -11.61 2.17
N SER A 24 -2.67 -11.56 3.48
CA SER A 24 -3.07 -10.35 4.20
C SER A 24 -1.81 -9.61 4.65
N SER A 25 -1.83 -8.28 4.56
CA SER A 25 -0.71 -7.44 4.98
C SER A 25 -1.12 -6.56 6.15
N ASP A 26 -0.35 -6.62 7.24
CA ASP A 26 -0.51 -5.73 8.39
C ASP A 26 -0.26 -4.28 7.99
N VAL A 27 -1.24 -3.41 8.31
CA VAL A 27 -1.15 -1.97 8.08
C VAL A 27 -1.66 -1.22 9.30
N ASP A 28 -0.82 -0.36 9.85
CA ASP A 28 -1.24 0.53 10.92
C ASP A 28 -2.29 1.53 10.40
N VAL A 29 -3.49 1.47 10.99
CA VAL A 29 -4.65 2.25 10.55
C VAL A 29 -4.60 3.66 11.11
N PRO A 30 -4.55 4.72 10.28
CA PRO A 30 -4.60 6.09 10.76
C PRO A 30 -5.98 6.44 11.31
N SER A 31 -6.01 7.50 12.14
CA SER A 31 -7.23 8.03 12.74
C SER A 31 -7.52 9.45 12.24
N PRO A 32 -7.93 9.63 10.97
CA PRO A 32 -8.24 10.95 10.42
C PRO A 32 -9.34 11.64 11.22
N GLN A 33 -9.31 12.97 11.24
CA GLN A 33 -10.29 13.79 11.94
C GLN A 33 -11.01 14.74 10.97
N GLY A 34 -12.20 15.18 11.34
CA GLY A 34 -12.95 16.19 10.60
C GLY A 34 -13.22 15.81 9.14
N GLU A 35 -12.93 16.71 8.21
CA GLU A 35 -13.17 16.50 6.78
C GLU A 35 -12.25 15.44 6.16
N ALA A 36 -11.07 15.19 6.73
CA ALA A 36 -10.15 14.17 6.25
C ALA A 36 -10.79 12.78 6.22
N VAL A 37 -11.68 12.46 7.17
CA VAL A 37 -12.46 11.21 7.17
C VAL A 37 -13.23 11.04 5.87
N ARG A 38 -13.92 12.09 5.42
CA ARG A 38 -14.72 12.08 4.20
C ARG A 38 -13.84 11.92 2.95
N TYR A 39 -12.73 12.66 2.88
CA TYR A 39 -11.80 12.57 1.77
C TYR A 39 -11.15 11.20 1.66
N CYS A 40 -10.72 10.61 2.79
CA CYS A 40 -10.10 9.30 2.80
C CYS A 40 -11.08 8.18 2.42
N ARG A 41 -12.33 8.25 2.87
CA ARG A 41 -13.38 7.32 2.43
C ARG A 41 -13.70 7.44 0.94
N ALA A 42 -13.71 8.66 0.42
CA ALA A 42 -13.90 8.89 -1.02
C ALA A 42 -12.73 8.33 -1.83
N LEU A 43 -11.49 8.52 -1.36
CA LEU A 43 -10.30 7.96 -1.95
C LEU A 43 -10.37 6.44 -1.99
N HIS A 44 -10.66 5.79 -0.87
CA HIS A 44 -10.72 4.33 -0.78
C HIS A 44 -11.66 3.70 -1.82
N LYS A 45 -12.79 4.34 -2.12
CA LYS A 45 -13.78 3.87 -3.09
C LYS A 45 -13.30 3.91 -4.55
N VAL A 46 -12.37 4.80 -4.86
CA VAL A 46 -11.88 5.02 -6.24
C VAL A 46 -10.45 4.53 -6.47
N LEU A 47 -9.83 3.94 -5.44
CA LEU A 47 -8.51 3.33 -5.58
C LEU A 47 -8.52 2.22 -6.63
N PRO A 48 -7.48 2.14 -7.47
CA PRO A 48 -7.39 1.15 -8.53
C PRO A 48 -7.28 -0.28 -7.99
N LYS A 49 -7.69 -1.25 -8.81
CA LYS A 49 -7.54 -2.68 -8.52
C LYS A 49 -6.11 -3.16 -8.71
N THR A 50 -5.33 -2.43 -9.52
CA THR A 50 -3.92 -2.71 -9.78
C THR A 50 -3.13 -1.41 -9.69
N VAL A 51 -1.91 -1.49 -9.17
CA VAL A 51 -0.95 -0.40 -9.08
C VAL A 51 0.40 -0.95 -9.51
N ASP A 52 1.01 -0.36 -10.55
CA ASP A 52 2.25 -0.85 -11.15
C ASP A 52 2.19 -2.37 -11.47
N GLY A 53 1.06 -2.82 -12.00
CA GLY A 53 0.79 -4.24 -12.29
C GLY A 53 0.50 -5.11 -11.06
N LEU A 54 0.66 -4.60 -9.84
CA LEU A 54 0.41 -5.33 -8.59
C LEU A 54 -1.08 -5.36 -8.29
N LYS A 55 -1.61 -6.54 -7.99
CA LYS A 55 -3.02 -6.71 -7.63
C LYS A 55 -3.30 -6.21 -6.21
N ARG A 56 -4.48 -5.62 -6.03
CA ARG A 56 -4.97 -5.23 -4.70
C ARG A 56 -5.15 -6.47 -3.82
N GLY A 57 -4.60 -6.39 -2.61
CA GLY A 57 -4.72 -7.39 -1.56
C GLY A 57 -5.67 -6.98 -0.45
N SER A 58 -5.66 -7.73 0.65
CA SER A 58 -6.39 -7.44 1.88
C SER A 58 -5.46 -6.80 2.90
N ALA A 59 -5.84 -5.62 3.41
CA ALA A 59 -5.19 -5.01 4.56
C ALA A 59 -5.77 -5.57 5.86
N GLU A 60 -4.93 -5.79 6.85
CA GLU A 60 -5.33 -6.16 8.20
C GLU A 60 -4.85 -5.08 9.20
N PRO A 61 -5.74 -4.55 10.04
CA PRO A 61 -7.19 -4.74 10.02
C PRO A 61 -7.84 -4.06 8.79
N VAL A 62 -8.99 -4.57 8.38
CA VAL A 62 -9.77 -3.97 7.27
C VAL A 62 -10.19 -2.56 7.65
N SER A 63 -9.93 -1.58 6.76
CA SER A 63 -10.24 -0.17 7.01
C SER A 63 -10.50 0.59 5.71
N ASP A 64 -11.40 1.60 5.78
CA ASP A 64 -11.61 2.58 4.70
C ASP A 64 -10.45 3.59 4.55
N PHE A 65 -9.42 3.50 5.40
CA PHE A 65 -8.28 4.42 5.43
C PHE A 65 -6.98 3.78 4.95
N THR A 66 -7.02 2.50 4.60
CA THR A 66 -5.85 1.74 4.17
C THR A 66 -6.12 0.93 2.92
N ALA A 67 -5.08 0.67 2.13
CA ALA A 67 -5.12 -0.25 1.00
C ALA A 67 -3.72 -0.84 0.76
N VAL A 68 -3.67 -2.03 0.17
CA VAL A 68 -2.43 -2.73 -0.13
C VAL A 68 -2.45 -3.36 -1.51
N TRP A 69 -1.27 -3.48 -2.14
CA TRP A 69 -1.08 -4.17 -3.43
C TRP A 69 0.22 -4.96 -3.41
N GLY A 70 0.19 -6.14 -3.99
CA GLY A 70 1.37 -7.00 -4.13
C GLY A 70 1.85 -7.67 -2.84
N ASP A 71 2.94 -8.43 -2.97
CA ASP A 71 3.67 -9.09 -1.89
C ASP A 71 5.16 -9.15 -2.29
N PRO A 72 6.06 -8.42 -1.60
CA PRO A 72 5.83 -7.54 -0.44
C PRO A 72 4.89 -6.37 -0.76
N ALA A 73 4.11 -5.93 0.22
CA ALA A 73 3.00 -5.03 -0.05
C ALA A 73 3.42 -3.56 -0.24
N VAL A 74 2.96 -2.94 -1.33
CA VAL A 74 2.76 -1.49 -1.40
C VAL A 74 1.61 -1.15 -0.47
N ARG A 75 1.80 -0.20 0.44
CA ARG A 75 0.81 0.19 1.46
C ARG A 75 0.41 1.64 1.29
N LEU A 76 -0.90 1.88 1.24
CA LEU A 76 -1.47 3.23 1.26
C LEU A 76 -2.19 3.46 2.59
N ARG A 77 -1.97 4.63 3.19
CA ARG A 77 -2.62 5.11 4.40
C ARG A 77 -3.13 6.53 4.18
N CYS A 78 -4.41 6.78 4.40
CA CYS A 78 -5.00 8.11 4.23
C CYS A 78 -5.44 8.70 5.56
N GLY A 79 -5.09 9.96 5.79
CA GLY A 79 -5.38 10.65 7.04
C GLY A 79 -4.29 10.47 8.09
N VAL A 80 -3.06 10.22 7.66
CA VAL A 80 -1.88 10.25 8.52
C VAL A 80 -1.61 11.68 9.02
N PRO A 81 -0.92 11.85 10.16
CA PRO A 81 -0.47 13.16 10.60
C PRO A 81 0.44 13.84 9.58
N LYS A 82 0.57 15.15 9.67
CA LYS A 82 1.57 15.91 8.92
C LYS A 82 2.96 15.33 9.21
N PRO A 83 3.77 15.02 8.18
CA PRO A 83 5.12 14.50 8.40
C PRO A 83 5.98 15.43 9.26
N ASP A 84 6.74 14.87 10.18
CA ASP A 84 7.63 15.62 11.08
C ASP A 84 8.64 16.46 10.31
N VAL A 85 9.13 15.94 9.18
CA VAL A 85 10.07 16.64 8.30
C VAL A 85 9.48 17.95 7.73
N LEU A 86 8.16 18.08 7.65
CA LEU A 86 7.44 19.29 7.22
C LEU A 86 6.92 20.12 8.40
N THR A 87 7.04 19.63 9.64
CA THR A 87 6.48 20.28 10.83
C THR A 87 7.52 21.19 11.46
N TYR A 88 7.30 22.52 11.36
CA TYR A 88 8.17 23.52 11.98
C TYR A 88 8.27 23.27 13.50
N GLY A 89 9.50 23.26 14.04
CA GLY A 89 9.76 22.95 15.44
C GLY A 89 9.93 21.47 15.77
N SER A 90 9.69 20.57 14.81
CA SER A 90 10.05 19.17 14.94
C SER A 90 11.57 18.98 14.91
N GLU A 91 12.10 18.01 15.63
CA GLU A 91 13.52 17.63 15.59
C GLU A 91 13.97 17.22 14.18
N HIS A 92 13.05 16.70 13.37
CA HIS A 92 13.30 16.23 12.01
C HIS A 92 12.94 17.25 10.93
N TYR A 93 12.58 18.50 11.33
CA TYR A 93 12.19 19.53 10.37
C TYR A 93 13.28 19.79 9.33
N ASN A 94 12.91 19.66 8.04
CA ASN A 94 13.82 19.94 6.92
C ASN A 94 13.09 20.79 5.85
N PRO A 95 13.36 22.09 5.79
CA PRO A 95 12.74 22.98 4.79
C PRO A 95 13.19 22.68 3.35
N LYS A 96 14.21 21.82 3.17
CA LYS A 96 14.73 21.38 1.87
C LYS A 96 14.41 19.90 1.60
N ALA A 97 13.36 19.36 2.25
CA ALA A 97 12.95 18.00 2.02
C ALA A 97 12.61 17.77 0.54
N ASP A 98 13.03 16.63 0.01
CA ASP A 98 12.81 16.27 -1.39
C ASP A 98 11.31 16.11 -1.67
N ALA A 99 10.82 16.82 -2.67
CA ALA A 99 9.44 16.71 -3.13
C ALA A 99 9.37 16.89 -4.64
N ALA A 100 8.47 16.16 -5.27
CA ALA A 100 8.22 16.28 -6.71
C ALA A 100 6.75 16.11 -7.04
N VAL A 101 6.36 16.61 -8.22
CA VAL A 101 5.02 16.42 -8.77
C VAL A 101 5.01 15.15 -9.61
N VAL A 102 4.16 14.20 -9.27
CA VAL A 102 3.90 12.98 -10.04
C VAL A 102 2.41 12.92 -10.33
N ASP A 103 2.04 12.81 -11.60
CA ASP A 103 0.66 12.83 -12.09
C ASP A 103 -0.20 13.96 -11.46
N GLY A 104 0.36 15.18 -11.36
CA GLY A 104 -0.34 16.37 -10.84
C GLY A 104 -0.59 16.37 -9.33
N VAL A 105 0.05 15.48 -8.58
CA VAL A 105 0.08 15.47 -7.11
C VAL A 105 1.50 15.74 -6.66
N GLN A 106 1.67 16.67 -5.73
CA GLN A 106 2.96 16.89 -5.11
C GLN A 106 3.16 15.91 -3.96
N TRP A 107 4.29 15.19 -4.00
CA TRP A 107 4.67 14.18 -3.02
C TRP A 107 5.98 14.57 -2.36
N LEU A 108 6.04 14.42 -1.04
CA LEU A 108 7.27 14.36 -0.26
C LEU A 108 7.91 13.00 -0.46
N PHE A 109 9.23 12.95 -0.64
CA PHE A 109 10.00 11.72 -0.83
C PHE A 109 10.87 11.46 0.40
N GLU A 110 10.67 10.34 1.05
CA GLU A 110 11.47 9.92 2.20
C GLU A 110 12.05 8.54 1.93
N LYS A 111 13.36 8.47 1.74
CA LYS A 111 14.06 7.19 1.61
C LYS A 111 13.99 6.41 2.91
N ARG A 112 13.71 5.11 2.81
CA ARG A 112 13.69 4.15 3.92
C ARG A 112 14.71 3.05 3.65
N ASP A 113 14.98 2.22 4.66
CA ASP A 113 15.96 1.12 4.53
C ASP A 113 15.53 0.08 3.49
N ASP A 114 14.22 -0.11 3.31
CA ASP A 114 13.59 -1.12 2.46
C ASP A 114 12.82 -0.55 1.25
N GLY A 115 13.03 0.73 0.88
CA GLY A 115 12.34 1.38 -0.23
C GLY A 115 12.09 2.86 -0.01
N TYR A 116 10.88 3.33 -0.31
CA TYR A 116 10.48 4.72 -0.15
C TYR A 116 9.14 4.87 0.55
N ARG A 117 9.00 5.97 1.28
CA ARG A 117 7.73 6.50 1.75
C ARG A 117 7.45 7.81 1.02
N PHE A 118 6.28 7.91 0.43
CA PHE A 118 5.78 9.10 -0.24
C PHE A 118 4.58 9.64 0.53
N THR A 119 4.52 10.95 0.73
CA THR A 119 3.38 11.57 1.41
C THR A 119 2.92 12.77 0.61
N THR A 120 1.61 12.87 0.34
CA THR A 120 1.07 14.05 -0.36
C THR A 120 1.32 15.32 0.43
N VAL A 121 1.66 16.41 -0.27
CA VAL A 121 1.74 17.75 0.29
C VAL A 121 0.73 18.67 -0.39
N LEU A 122 0.37 19.77 0.27
CA LEU A 122 -0.61 20.74 -0.22
C LEU A 122 -2.00 20.14 -0.51
N ARG A 123 -2.40 19.13 0.28
CA ARG A 123 -3.72 18.50 0.21
C ARG A 123 -4.42 18.54 1.58
N LYS A 124 -5.75 18.59 1.57
CA LYS A 124 -6.58 18.67 2.79
C LYS A 124 -6.57 17.39 3.65
N ALA A 125 -5.97 16.33 3.17
CA ALA A 125 -5.61 15.14 3.94
C ALA A 125 -4.27 14.62 3.45
N TYR A 126 -3.42 14.16 4.36
CA TYR A 126 -2.17 13.50 4.00
C TYR A 126 -2.45 12.05 3.61
N VAL A 127 -1.99 11.69 2.41
CA VAL A 127 -2.00 10.31 1.90
C VAL A 127 -0.56 9.84 1.86
N GLU A 128 -0.28 8.78 2.58
CA GLU A 128 1.04 8.14 2.64
C GLU A 128 1.03 6.86 1.81
N VAL A 129 2.08 6.65 1.03
CA VAL A 129 2.32 5.43 0.26
C VAL A 129 3.71 4.92 0.58
N THR A 130 3.82 3.70 1.11
CA THR A 130 5.10 3.02 1.32
C THR A 130 5.29 1.98 0.23
N VAL A 131 6.41 2.08 -0.48
CA VAL A 131 6.76 1.21 -1.61
C VAL A 131 8.05 0.47 -1.31
N PRO A 132 8.01 -0.88 -1.24
CA PRO A 132 9.22 -1.69 -1.09
C PRO A 132 10.19 -1.50 -2.26
N GLY A 133 11.50 -1.52 -1.97
CA GLY A 133 12.56 -1.40 -2.98
C GLY A 133 12.59 -2.52 -4.02
N ALA A 134 11.86 -3.61 -3.78
CA ALA A 134 11.64 -4.66 -4.78
C ALA A 134 10.88 -4.16 -6.03
N TYR A 135 10.21 -3.01 -5.92
CA TYR A 135 9.42 -2.38 -7.00
C TYR A 135 10.08 -1.09 -7.52
N ALA A 136 11.40 -1.03 -7.51
CA ALA A 136 12.11 0.12 -8.08
C ALA A 136 11.92 0.18 -9.63
N PRO A 137 11.68 1.37 -10.22
CA PRO A 137 11.64 2.69 -9.57
C PRO A 137 10.33 2.91 -8.78
N GLU A 138 10.44 3.06 -7.47
CA GLU A 138 9.30 3.10 -6.54
C GLU A 138 8.30 4.23 -6.83
N VAL A 139 8.74 5.26 -7.54
CA VAL A 139 7.91 6.40 -7.96
C VAL A 139 6.83 6.03 -8.99
N ASP A 140 7.00 4.94 -9.74
CA ASP A 140 6.07 4.51 -10.78
C ASP A 140 4.69 4.17 -10.20
N VAL A 141 4.66 3.64 -8.97
CA VAL A 141 3.44 3.39 -8.19
C VAL A 141 2.56 4.65 -8.06
N LEU A 142 3.15 5.83 -7.92
CA LEU A 142 2.43 7.09 -7.72
C LEU A 142 1.65 7.52 -8.97
N THR A 143 2.08 7.11 -10.15
CA THR A 143 1.42 7.43 -11.42
C THR A 143 0.01 6.84 -11.47
N ASP A 144 -0.18 5.62 -10.97
CA ASP A 144 -1.48 4.98 -10.94
C ASP A 144 -2.39 5.50 -9.80
N LEU A 145 -1.81 6.09 -8.77
CA LEU A 145 -2.54 6.60 -7.61
C LEU A 145 -2.92 8.09 -7.74
N GLY A 146 -2.17 8.87 -8.52
CA GLY A 146 -2.35 10.32 -8.62
C GLY A 146 -3.76 10.74 -9.03
N GLY A 147 -4.35 10.06 -10.01
CA GLY A 147 -5.71 10.33 -10.45
C GLY A 147 -6.77 10.14 -9.36
N ALA A 148 -6.65 9.08 -8.57
CA ALA A 148 -7.55 8.81 -7.44
C ALA A 148 -7.40 9.87 -6.34
N VAL A 149 -6.16 10.27 -6.02
CA VAL A 149 -5.86 11.31 -5.03
C VAL A 149 -6.44 12.65 -5.47
N LYS A 150 -6.19 13.08 -6.72
CA LYS A 150 -6.74 14.35 -7.26
C LYS A 150 -8.25 14.43 -7.17
N LYS A 151 -8.92 13.33 -7.50
CA LYS A 151 -10.39 13.24 -7.49
C LYS A 151 -10.99 13.31 -6.09
N SER A 152 -10.29 12.82 -5.07
CA SER A 152 -10.88 12.56 -3.75
C SER A 152 -10.38 13.48 -2.65
N VAL A 153 -9.14 13.95 -2.74
CA VAL A 153 -8.50 14.79 -1.73
C VAL A 153 -8.19 16.15 -2.33
N PRO A 154 -8.99 17.18 -2.04
CA PRO A 154 -8.80 18.53 -2.60
C PRO A 154 -7.45 19.13 -2.23
N GLU A 155 -6.99 20.07 -3.06
CA GLU A 155 -5.87 20.94 -2.71
C GLU A 155 -6.22 21.83 -1.53
N GLY A 156 -5.22 22.15 -0.74
CA GLY A 156 -5.35 23.01 0.44
C GLY A 156 -4.27 22.73 1.48
N VAL A 157 -4.08 23.67 2.36
CA VAL A 157 -3.18 23.60 3.52
C VAL A 157 -3.97 23.72 4.79
#